data_b4f73a911b3e18ea44885cd3fc6990e2
#
_entry.id   b4f73a911b3e18ea44885cd3fc6990e2
#
_cell.length_a   1.000
_cell.length_b   1.000
_cell.length_c   1.000
_cell.angle_alpha   90.00
_cell.angle_beta   90.00
_cell.angle_gamma   90.00
#
_symmetry.space_group_name_H-M   'P 1'
#
loop_
_entity.id
_entity.type
_entity.pdbx_description
1 polymer ?
#
loop_
_entity_poly.entity_id
_entity_poly.type
_entity_poly.pdbx_seq_one_letter_code
_entity_poly.pdbx_strand_id
1 'polypeptide(L)'
;QGNNVKTDNLSQIGHNVSIGNNCLICAQVGIAGSSRLGNNVVLGGQTGISDNILIGDNVITGGATKVLSNVPSGKIMLGYPATSMDKQIESYKALRKLPNLVKQFADLKKIISKKR
;
A
#
# COMPACT_ATOMS: atom_id res chain seq x y z
N GLN A 1 8.42 -20.17 6.95
CA GLN A 1 6.97 -19.95 6.83
C GLN A 1 6.25 -20.58 8.03
N GLY A 2 5.22 -19.93 8.51
CA GLY A 2 4.35 -20.48 9.53
C GLY A 2 3.35 -21.50 8.98
N ASN A 3 2.36 -21.85 9.79
CA ASN A 3 1.29 -22.78 9.42
C ASN A 3 0.23 -22.08 8.58
N ASN A 4 -0.40 -22.81 7.67
CA ASN A 4 -1.50 -22.31 6.82
C ASN A 4 -1.13 -21.10 5.97
N VAL A 5 0.08 -21.04 5.46
CA VAL A 5 0.46 -20.02 4.50
C VAL A 5 0.05 -20.47 3.12
N LYS A 6 -0.74 -19.63 2.41
CA LYS A 6 -1.16 -19.88 1.04
C LYS A 6 -0.51 -18.86 0.12
N THR A 7 0.19 -19.35 -0.88
CA THR A 7 0.91 -18.52 -1.85
C THR A 7 0.39 -18.85 -3.25
N ASP A 8 -0.07 -17.85 -3.96
CA ASP A 8 -0.59 -18.00 -5.31
C ASP A 8 0.53 -17.91 -6.35
N ASN A 9 0.17 -18.10 -7.63
CA ASN A 9 1.10 -18.18 -8.75
C ASN A 9 1.93 -16.91 -8.95
N LEU A 10 3.15 -17.11 -9.44
CA LEU A 10 4.08 -16.05 -9.81
C LEU A 10 4.48 -15.13 -8.64
N SER A 11 4.30 -15.61 -7.40
CA SER A 11 4.81 -14.89 -6.24
C SER A 11 6.29 -15.16 -6.06
N GLN A 12 7.04 -14.13 -5.67
CA GLN A 12 8.47 -14.20 -5.43
C GLN A 12 8.75 -13.84 -3.98
N ILE A 13 9.35 -14.76 -3.24
CA ILE A 13 9.70 -14.54 -1.85
C ILE A 13 11.23 -14.58 -1.74
N GLY A 14 11.82 -13.48 -1.30
CA GLY A 14 13.26 -13.35 -1.16
C GLY A 14 13.84 -14.21 -0.03
N HIS A 15 15.17 -14.21 0.06
CA HIS A 15 15.86 -14.97 1.10
C HIS A 15 15.65 -14.33 2.47
N ASN A 16 15.71 -15.17 3.52
CA ASN A 16 15.54 -14.73 4.92
C ASN A 16 14.21 -14.04 5.21
N VAL A 17 13.17 -14.32 4.41
CA VAL A 17 11.83 -13.83 4.68
C VAL A 17 11.15 -14.75 5.69
N SER A 18 10.54 -14.14 6.71
CA SER A 18 9.76 -14.83 7.73
C SER A 18 8.29 -14.49 7.53
N ILE A 19 7.45 -15.51 7.50
CA ILE A 19 5.99 -15.34 7.32
C ILE A 19 5.30 -16.07 8.47
N GLY A 20 4.45 -15.37 9.20
CA GLY A 20 3.70 -15.92 10.31
C GLY A 20 2.63 -16.92 9.87
N ASN A 21 1.69 -17.21 10.79
CA ASN A 21 0.63 -18.19 10.54
C ASN A 21 -0.56 -17.58 9.81
N ASN A 22 -1.27 -18.42 9.04
CA ASN A 22 -2.54 -18.08 8.40
C ASN A 22 -2.44 -16.87 7.46
N CYS A 23 -1.35 -16.76 6.72
CA CYS A 23 -1.15 -15.69 5.77
C CYS A 23 -1.63 -16.11 4.38
N LEU A 24 -2.17 -15.14 3.63
CA LEU A 24 -2.57 -15.30 2.24
C LEU A 24 -1.75 -14.35 1.38
N ILE A 25 -1.01 -14.90 0.45
CA ILE A 25 -0.16 -14.15 -0.48
C ILE A 25 -0.71 -14.38 -1.87
N CYS A 26 -1.36 -13.35 -2.42
CA CYS A 26 -2.02 -13.43 -3.71
C CYS A 26 -1.02 -13.45 -4.86
N ALA A 27 -1.51 -13.54 -6.10
CA ALA A 27 -0.66 -13.70 -7.27
C ALA A 27 0.24 -12.49 -7.51
N GLN A 28 1.42 -12.74 -8.03
CA GLN A 28 2.40 -11.74 -8.44
C GLN A 28 2.87 -10.83 -7.30
N VAL A 29 2.81 -11.31 -6.06
CA VAL A 29 3.36 -10.60 -4.90
C VAL A 29 4.87 -10.78 -4.89
N GLY A 30 5.60 -9.71 -4.59
CA GLY A 30 7.04 -9.75 -4.38
C GLY A 30 7.37 -9.34 -2.96
N ILE A 31 8.11 -10.17 -2.24
CA ILE A 31 8.60 -9.88 -0.90
C ILE A 31 10.13 -9.91 -0.95
N ALA A 32 10.75 -8.74 -0.76
CA ALA A 32 12.20 -8.64 -0.80
C ALA A 32 12.85 -9.23 0.46
N GLY A 33 14.13 -9.48 0.39
CA GLY A 33 14.86 -10.21 1.40
C GLY A 33 14.79 -9.62 2.79
N SER A 34 14.84 -10.48 3.78
CA SER A 34 14.91 -10.14 5.21
C SER A 34 13.69 -9.40 5.75
N SER A 35 12.58 -9.41 5.01
CA SER A 35 11.32 -8.87 5.52
C SER A 35 10.59 -9.89 6.38
N ARG A 36 9.77 -9.41 7.29
CA ARG A 36 9.04 -10.24 8.25
C ARG A 36 7.56 -9.89 8.23
N LEU A 37 6.73 -10.89 8.07
CA LEU A 37 5.28 -10.77 8.14
C LEU A 37 4.79 -11.43 9.43
N GLY A 38 3.90 -10.75 10.13
CA GLY A 38 3.21 -11.31 11.28
C GLY A 38 2.17 -12.35 10.89
N ASN A 39 1.21 -12.61 11.77
CA ASN A 39 0.15 -13.58 11.56
C ASN A 39 -1.05 -12.95 10.86
N ASN A 40 -1.80 -13.76 10.12
CA ASN A 40 -3.06 -13.35 9.48
C ASN A 40 -2.88 -12.16 8.52
N VAL A 41 -1.75 -12.11 7.83
CA VAL A 41 -1.47 -11.06 6.84
C VAL A 41 -2.05 -11.48 5.50
N VAL A 42 -2.73 -10.54 4.84
CA VAL A 42 -3.23 -10.74 3.48
C VAL A 42 -2.56 -9.73 2.56
N LEU A 43 -1.79 -10.22 1.61
CA LEU A 43 -1.16 -9.37 0.59
C LEU A 43 -1.96 -9.51 -0.71
N GLY A 44 -2.60 -8.42 -1.12
CA GLY A 44 -3.35 -8.37 -2.37
C GLY A 44 -2.44 -8.58 -3.59
N GLY A 45 -3.03 -8.96 -4.71
CA GLY A 45 -2.27 -9.25 -5.93
C GLY A 45 -1.35 -8.11 -6.33
N GLN A 46 -0.16 -8.44 -6.81
CA GLN A 46 0.85 -7.48 -7.26
C GLN A 46 1.39 -6.56 -6.15
N THR A 47 1.18 -6.90 -4.88
CA THR A 47 1.79 -6.17 -3.78
C THR A 47 3.30 -6.36 -3.79
N GLY A 48 4.05 -5.29 -3.58
CA GLY A 48 5.50 -5.35 -3.41
C GLY A 48 5.89 -4.93 -2.01
N ILE A 49 6.76 -5.69 -1.37
CA ILE A 49 7.31 -5.41 -0.04
C ILE A 49 8.81 -5.18 -0.21
N SER A 50 9.29 -4.02 0.19
CA SER A 50 10.72 -3.72 0.19
C SER A 50 11.50 -4.60 1.16
N ASP A 51 12.82 -4.60 1.03
CA ASP A 51 13.69 -5.36 1.90
C ASP A 51 13.67 -4.82 3.33
N ASN A 52 13.91 -5.70 4.30
CA ASN A 52 13.99 -5.37 5.73
C ASN A 52 12.75 -4.66 6.27
N ILE A 53 11.57 -5.00 5.76
CA ILE A 53 10.30 -4.44 6.23
C ILE A 53 9.68 -5.36 7.28
N LEU A 54 9.15 -4.75 8.33
CA LEU A 54 8.37 -5.45 9.35
C LEU A 54 6.89 -5.14 9.16
N ILE A 55 6.11 -6.18 8.91
CA ILE A 55 4.66 -6.10 8.76
C ILE A 55 4.01 -6.80 9.95
N GLY A 56 3.21 -6.06 10.70
CA GLY A 56 2.56 -6.58 11.89
C GLY A 56 1.46 -7.59 11.58
N ASP A 57 0.76 -8.02 12.62
CA ASP A 57 -0.32 -8.98 12.51
C ASP A 57 -1.58 -8.34 11.90
N ASN A 58 -2.37 -9.14 11.21
CA ASN A 58 -3.67 -8.73 10.69
C ASN A 58 -3.59 -7.52 9.73
N VAL A 59 -2.49 -7.39 9.02
CA VAL A 59 -2.32 -6.35 8.00
C VAL A 59 -2.88 -6.86 6.69
N ILE A 60 -3.58 -5.99 5.99
CA ILE A 60 -4.12 -6.26 4.65
C ILE A 60 -3.57 -5.21 3.70
N THR A 61 -3.07 -5.62 2.54
CA THR A 61 -2.72 -4.70 1.47
C THR A 61 -3.68 -4.88 0.30
N GLY A 62 -4.17 -3.78 -0.25
CA GLY A 62 -4.93 -3.80 -1.49
C GLY A 62 -4.03 -4.15 -2.67
N GLY A 63 -4.64 -4.45 -3.82
CA GLY A 63 -3.88 -4.82 -5.02
C GLY A 63 -2.91 -3.73 -5.46
N ALA A 64 -1.76 -4.12 -5.99
CA ALA A 64 -0.71 -3.25 -6.51
C ALA A 64 -0.14 -2.26 -5.49
N THR A 65 -0.26 -2.57 -4.21
CA THR A 65 0.29 -1.73 -3.12
C THR A 65 1.80 -1.94 -3.03
N LYS A 66 2.54 -0.86 -2.83
CA LYS A 66 4.00 -0.90 -2.62
C LYS A 66 4.33 -0.47 -1.20
N VAL A 67 4.78 -1.41 -0.38
CA VAL A 67 5.11 -1.17 1.02
C VAL A 67 6.60 -0.84 1.12
N LEU A 68 6.91 0.39 1.49
CA LEU A 68 8.28 0.90 1.56
C LEU A 68 8.75 1.12 2.99
N SER A 69 7.86 0.99 3.97
CA SER A 69 8.19 1.18 5.39
C SER A 69 7.39 0.21 6.24
N ASN A 70 7.79 0.05 7.50
CA ASN A 70 7.15 -0.87 8.43
C ASN A 70 5.65 -0.55 8.58
N VAL A 71 4.86 -1.59 8.73
CA VAL A 71 3.40 -1.47 8.87
C VAL A 71 2.99 -2.02 10.24
N PRO A 72 2.38 -1.19 11.10
CA PRO A 72 1.86 -1.66 12.38
C PRO A 72 0.71 -2.65 12.20
N SER A 73 0.50 -3.50 13.21
CA SER A 73 -0.58 -4.48 13.21
C SER A 73 -1.94 -3.84 12.98
N GLY A 74 -2.81 -4.53 12.29
CA GLY A 74 -4.20 -4.14 12.07
C GLY A 74 -4.44 -3.10 11.01
N LYS A 75 -3.42 -2.68 10.27
CA LYS A 75 -3.56 -1.66 9.24
C LYS A 75 -4.01 -2.25 7.91
N ILE A 76 -4.85 -1.50 7.21
CA ILE A 76 -5.22 -1.78 5.82
C ILE A 76 -4.53 -0.73 4.95
N MET A 77 -3.69 -1.18 4.03
CA MET A 77 -2.79 -0.31 3.28
C MET A 77 -3.13 -0.33 1.79
N LEU A 78 -2.88 0.78 1.12
CA LEU A 78 -3.12 0.92 -0.31
C LEU A 78 -2.15 1.94 -0.89
N GLY A 79 -1.71 1.71 -2.12
CA GLY A 79 -1.02 2.71 -2.91
C GLY A 79 0.49 2.55 -3.00
N TYR A 80 1.10 3.54 -3.61
CA TYR A 80 2.54 3.62 -3.82
C TYR A 80 3.01 5.04 -3.47
N PRO A 81 3.72 5.25 -2.37
CA PRO A 81 3.93 4.32 -1.27
C PRO A 81 2.63 4.01 -0.52
N ALA A 82 2.58 2.88 0.13
CA ALA A 82 1.38 2.46 0.85
C ALA A 82 1.07 3.41 2.01
N THR A 83 -0.19 3.84 2.07
CA THR A 83 -0.74 4.59 3.19
C THR A 83 -2.01 3.89 3.66
N SER A 84 -2.63 4.36 4.74
CA SER A 84 -3.91 3.78 5.13
C SER A 84 -4.92 3.94 4.00
N MET A 85 -5.76 2.92 3.80
CA MET A 85 -6.65 2.87 2.64
C MET A 85 -7.63 4.05 2.61
N ASP A 86 -8.19 4.43 3.75
CA ASP A 86 -9.12 5.54 3.83
C ASP A 86 -8.48 6.85 3.36
N LYS A 87 -7.27 7.13 3.80
CA LYS A 87 -6.50 8.31 3.36
C LYS A 87 -6.16 8.23 1.88
N GLN A 88 -5.78 7.06 1.41
CA GLN A 88 -5.39 6.90 0.01
C GLN A 88 -6.58 7.10 -0.93
N ILE A 89 -7.75 6.56 -0.58
CA ILE A 89 -8.97 6.76 -1.37
C ILE A 89 -9.34 8.25 -1.40
N GLU A 90 -9.24 8.93 -0.27
CA GLU A 90 -9.49 10.36 -0.19
C GLU A 90 -8.53 11.14 -1.08
N SER A 91 -7.25 10.78 -1.08
CA SER A 91 -6.23 11.40 -1.94
C SER A 91 -6.50 11.15 -3.42
N TYR A 92 -6.91 9.95 -3.79
CA TYR A 92 -7.28 9.63 -5.18
C TYR A 92 -8.48 10.47 -5.64
N LYS A 93 -9.47 10.65 -4.78
CA LYS A 93 -10.63 11.50 -5.09
C LYS A 93 -10.21 12.96 -5.29
N ALA A 94 -9.33 13.46 -4.45
CA ALA A 94 -8.80 14.82 -4.56
C ALA A 94 -7.99 14.98 -5.84
N LEU A 95 -7.16 13.99 -6.18
CA LEU A 95 -6.35 14.01 -7.39
C LEU A 95 -7.23 14.14 -8.65
N ARG A 96 -8.35 13.43 -8.70
CA ARG A 96 -9.28 13.53 -9.82
C ARG A 96 -9.95 14.91 -9.96
N LYS A 97 -10.07 15.62 -8.85
CA LYS A 97 -10.63 16.99 -8.84
C LYS A 97 -9.58 18.05 -9.12
N LEU A 98 -8.31 17.69 -9.06
CA LEU A 98 -7.21 18.66 -9.13
C LEU A 98 -7.21 19.51 -10.41
N PRO A 99 -7.41 18.96 -11.62
CA PRO A 99 -7.42 19.80 -12.82
C PRO A 99 -8.46 20.91 -12.77
N ASN A 100 -9.66 20.60 -12.27
CA ASN A 100 -10.73 21.57 -12.14
C ASN A 100 -10.42 22.61 -11.05
N LEU A 101 -9.84 22.15 -9.94
CA LEU A 101 -9.45 23.02 -8.84
C LEU A 101 -8.36 24.00 -9.25
N VAL A 102 -7.39 23.55 -10.01
CA VAL A 102 -6.32 24.43 -10.55
C VAL A 102 -6.91 25.52 -11.41
N LYS A 103 -7.88 25.18 -12.26
CA LYS A 103 -8.57 26.16 -13.11
C LYS A 103 -9.33 27.18 -12.27
N GLN A 104 -10.09 26.74 -11.27
CA GLN A 104 -10.82 27.61 -10.37
C GLN A 104 -9.88 28.55 -9.60
N PHE A 105 -8.73 28.04 -9.17
CA PHE A 105 -7.72 28.85 -8.49
C PHE A 105 -7.15 29.94 -9.40
N ALA A 106 -6.87 29.63 -10.65
CA ALA A 106 -6.39 30.59 -11.63
C ALA A 106 -7.43 31.70 -11.85
N ASP A 107 -8.71 31.34 -11.97
CA ASP A 107 -9.81 32.29 -12.13
C ASP A 107 -9.94 33.20 -10.90
N LEU A 108 -9.83 32.65 -9.70
CA LEU A 108 -9.87 33.39 -8.44
C LEU A 108 -8.72 34.41 -8.37
N LYS A 109 -7.53 34.01 -8.77
CA LYS A 109 -6.36 34.90 -8.82
C LYS A 109 -6.61 36.12 -9.73
N LYS A 110 -7.23 35.91 -10.88
CA LYS A 110 -7.58 36.99 -11.80
C LYS A 110 -8.53 37.99 -11.16
N ILE A 111 -9.54 37.49 -10.43
CA ILE A 111 -10.51 38.34 -9.74
C ILE A 111 -9.80 39.22 -8.69
N ILE A 112 -8.93 38.59 -7.88
CA ILE A 112 -8.19 39.33 -6.84
C ILE A 112 -7.28 40.39 -7.45
N SER A 113 -6.57 40.07 -8.54
CA SER A 113 -5.68 41.03 -9.21
C SER A 113 -6.43 42.21 -9.76
N LYS A 114 -7.66 42.04 -10.28
CA LYS A 114 -8.48 43.11 -10.83
C LYS A 114 -9.02 44.08 -9.77
N LYS A 115 -9.10 43.64 -8.50
CA LYS A 115 -9.61 44.46 -7.40
C LYS A 115 -8.54 45.33 -6.74
N ARG A 116 -7.31 45.17 -7.16
CA ARG A 116 -6.22 46.06 -6.74
C ARG A 116 -6.18 47.34 -7.62
#